data_ad288c1007fee9a3fbe3124777c7278c
#
_entry.id   ad288c1007fee9a3fbe3124777c7278c
#
_cell.length_a   1.000
_cell.length_b   1.000
_cell.length_c   1.000
_cell.angle_alpha   90.00
_cell.angle_beta   90.00
_cell.angle_gamma   90.00
#
_symmetry.space_group_name_H-M   'P 1'
#
loop_
_entity.id
_entity.type
_entity.pdbx_description
1 polymer ?
#
loop_
_entity_poly.entity_id
_entity_poly.type
_entity_poly.pdbx_seq_one_letter_code
_entity_poly.pdbx_strand_id
1 'polypeptide(L)'
;MASDPVSEPKALLKNPLLYSSAILVVALLGVVFVMFSRWQDSRNMERQAAQERAEKQHEQDRVAVEQLGGKEFAILSFYASPNVIRRGESAQLCYGVANAKTVKLEPQPQPVWPSTARCVEVSPEKSTTYTLTIADVEGKTLSQNVEVSVR
;
A
#
# COMPACT_ATOMS: atom_id res chain seq x y z
N MET A 1 -42.36 17.40 61.01
CA MET A 1 -41.61 16.23 60.65
C MET A 1 -42.44 15.48 59.59
N ALA A 2 -42.18 15.74 58.36
CA ALA A 2 -42.86 15.11 57.24
C ALA A 2 -41.81 14.36 56.44
N SER A 3 -42.01 13.05 56.37
CA SER A 3 -41.14 12.14 55.64
C SER A 3 -41.64 12.07 54.20
N ASP A 4 -40.83 12.49 53.24
CA ASP A 4 -41.14 12.31 51.81
C ASP A 4 -40.99 10.85 51.41
N PRO A 5 -41.94 10.28 50.66
CA PRO A 5 -41.80 8.94 50.12
C PRO A 5 -40.93 8.97 48.86
N VAL A 6 -39.84 8.22 48.92
CA VAL A 6 -39.01 7.87 47.75
C VAL A 6 -39.87 7.21 46.69
N SER A 7 -39.98 7.85 45.53
CA SER A 7 -40.68 7.34 44.36
C SER A 7 -39.86 6.21 43.70
N GLU A 8 -40.34 4.99 43.83
CA GLU A 8 -39.79 3.81 43.16
C GLU A 8 -40.01 3.89 41.62
N PRO A 9 -38.99 3.62 40.81
CA PRO A 9 -39.14 3.54 39.34
C PRO A 9 -39.62 2.13 38.94
N LYS A 10 -40.86 1.75 39.22
CA LYS A 10 -41.42 0.41 38.93
C LYS A 10 -42.42 0.34 37.79
N ALA A 11 -42.59 1.38 36.99
CA ALA A 11 -43.65 1.43 35.96
C ALA A 11 -43.24 1.15 34.52
N LEU A 12 -41.91 1.02 34.19
CA LEU A 12 -41.44 0.84 32.81
C LEU A 12 -41.32 -0.63 32.36
N LEU A 13 -41.43 -1.59 33.28
CA LEU A 13 -41.19 -3.03 33.03
C LEU A 13 -42.47 -3.83 32.64
N LYS A 14 -43.63 -3.21 32.48
CA LYS A 14 -44.92 -3.93 32.24
C LYS A 14 -45.41 -3.93 30.81
N ASN A 15 -44.73 -3.32 29.83
CA ASN A 15 -45.16 -3.37 28.43
C ASN A 15 -44.40 -4.46 27.66
N PRO A 16 -45.05 -5.61 27.34
CA PRO A 16 -44.41 -6.70 26.61
C PRO A 16 -43.92 -6.28 25.21
N LEU A 17 -44.54 -5.24 24.63
CA LEU A 17 -44.13 -4.65 23.35
C LEU A 17 -42.80 -3.91 23.43
N LEU A 18 -42.47 -3.27 24.56
CA LEU A 18 -41.15 -2.61 24.74
C LEU A 18 -40.02 -3.63 24.95
N TYR A 19 -40.31 -4.77 25.55
CA TYR A 19 -39.35 -5.83 25.76
C TYR A 19 -39.01 -6.54 24.45
N SER A 20 -39.99 -6.80 23.60
CA SER A 20 -39.77 -7.42 22.29
C SER A 20 -39.01 -6.49 21.32
N SER A 21 -39.29 -5.18 21.35
CA SER A 21 -38.55 -4.20 20.54
C SER A 21 -37.10 -4.05 20.99
N ALA A 22 -36.84 -4.07 22.29
CA ALA A 22 -35.47 -4.01 22.84
C ALA A 22 -34.66 -5.23 22.44
N ILE A 23 -35.22 -6.45 22.46
CA ILE A 23 -34.56 -7.67 22.04
C ILE A 23 -34.21 -7.61 20.54
N LEU A 24 -35.15 -7.13 19.68
CA LEU A 24 -34.91 -6.96 18.26
C LEU A 24 -33.76 -5.97 17.96
N VAL A 25 -33.73 -4.85 18.68
CA VAL A 25 -32.66 -3.85 18.52
C VAL A 25 -31.29 -4.44 18.93
N VAL A 26 -31.21 -5.17 20.04
CA VAL A 26 -30.01 -5.83 20.48
C VAL A 26 -29.54 -6.89 19.47
N ALA A 27 -30.47 -7.68 18.93
CA ALA A 27 -30.15 -8.67 17.89
C ALA A 27 -29.63 -8.01 16.60
N LEU A 28 -30.26 -6.92 16.15
CA LEU A 28 -29.81 -6.16 14.98
C LEU A 28 -28.41 -5.55 15.20
N LEU A 29 -28.16 -4.95 16.36
CA LEU A 29 -26.84 -4.44 16.72
C LEU A 29 -25.79 -5.54 16.74
N GLY A 30 -26.12 -6.73 17.22
CA GLY A 30 -25.26 -7.90 17.20
C GLY A 30 -24.89 -8.33 15.78
N VAL A 31 -25.86 -8.38 14.87
CA VAL A 31 -25.63 -8.72 13.46
C VAL A 31 -24.75 -7.67 12.78
N VAL A 32 -25.04 -6.39 12.98
CA VAL A 32 -24.22 -5.28 12.43
C VAL A 32 -22.80 -5.34 12.97
N PHE A 33 -22.63 -5.60 14.26
CA PHE A 33 -21.30 -5.74 14.87
C PHE A 33 -20.51 -6.90 14.28
N VAL A 34 -21.12 -8.07 14.09
CA VAL A 34 -20.46 -9.23 13.48
C VAL A 34 -20.13 -8.97 12.00
N MET A 35 -21.02 -8.33 11.24
CA MET A 35 -20.71 -7.97 9.85
C MET A 35 -19.57 -6.94 9.77
N PHE A 36 -19.57 -5.96 10.66
CA PHE A 36 -18.53 -4.93 10.69
C PHE A 36 -17.15 -5.51 11.10
N SER A 37 -17.11 -6.39 12.09
CA SER A 37 -15.88 -7.06 12.52
C SER A 37 -15.30 -7.93 11.40
N ARG A 38 -16.14 -8.71 10.72
CA ARG A 38 -15.72 -9.53 9.57
C ARG A 38 -15.18 -8.70 8.41
N TRP A 39 -15.80 -7.55 8.16
CA TRP A 39 -15.34 -6.65 7.09
C TRP A 39 -13.99 -5.99 7.41
N GLN A 40 -13.74 -5.64 8.67
CA GLN A 40 -12.43 -5.15 9.11
C GLN A 40 -11.35 -6.24 9.02
N ASP A 41 -11.65 -7.46 9.42
CA ASP A 41 -10.70 -8.58 9.36
C ASP A 41 -10.29 -8.90 7.91
N SER A 42 -11.24 -8.86 6.97
CA SER A 42 -10.95 -9.05 5.54
C SER A 42 -9.96 -8.03 4.99
N ARG A 43 -10.12 -6.76 5.34
CA ARG A 43 -9.20 -5.69 4.89
C ARG A 43 -7.80 -5.83 5.49
N ASN A 44 -7.71 -6.30 6.73
CA ASN A 44 -6.41 -6.51 7.38
C ASN A 44 -5.67 -7.70 6.76
N MET A 45 -6.38 -8.78 6.42
CA MET A 45 -5.81 -9.94 5.75
C MET A 45 -5.29 -9.62 4.35
N GLU A 46 -6.02 -8.81 3.57
CA GLU A 46 -5.55 -8.36 2.25
C GLU A 46 -4.27 -7.52 2.34
N ARG A 47 -4.19 -6.63 3.33
CA ARG A 47 -2.98 -5.81 3.57
C ARG A 47 -1.79 -6.66 3.99
N GLN A 48 -1.99 -7.62 4.88
CA GLN A 48 -0.94 -8.54 5.31
C GLN A 48 -0.46 -9.42 4.15
N ALA A 49 -1.38 -9.98 3.36
CA ALA A 49 -1.04 -10.77 2.18
C ALA A 49 -0.30 -9.95 1.10
N ALA A 50 -0.64 -8.67 0.93
CA ALA A 50 0.07 -7.78 0.02
C ALA A 50 1.49 -7.46 0.52
N GLN A 51 1.66 -7.24 1.82
CA GLN A 51 2.97 -7.01 2.44
C GLN A 51 3.86 -8.25 2.35
N GLU A 52 3.35 -9.44 2.67
CA GLU A 52 4.10 -10.70 2.52
C GLU A 52 4.54 -10.97 1.09
N ARG A 53 3.68 -10.67 0.11
CA ARG A 53 4.04 -10.83 -1.32
C ARG A 53 5.13 -9.85 -1.72
N ALA A 54 5.04 -8.60 -1.28
CA ALA A 54 6.05 -7.59 -1.55
C ALA A 54 7.40 -7.97 -0.92
N GLU A 55 7.40 -8.48 0.31
CA GLU A 55 8.61 -8.91 1.01
C GLU A 55 9.26 -10.13 0.35
N LYS A 56 8.47 -11.14 -0.02
CA LYS A 56 8.96 -12.32 -0.76
C LYS A 56 9.54 -11.93 -2.12
N GLN A 57 8.89 -11.02 -2.82
CA GLN A 57 9.38 -10.53 -4.11
C GLN A 57 10.68 -9.73 -3.95
N HIS A 58 10.76 -8.88 -2.92
CA HIS A 58 12.00 -8.17 -2.60
C HIS A 58 13.16 -9.11 -2.30
N GLU A 59 12.92 -10.19 -1.55
CA GLU A 59 13.95 -11.19 -1.25
C GLU A 59 14.37 -11.99 -2.50
N GLN A 60 13.42 -12.37 -3.35
CA GLN A 60 13.71 -13.05 -4.62
C GLN A 60 14.52 -12.17 -5.56
N ASP A 61 14.16 -10.89 -5.68
CA ASP A 61 14.89 -9.92 -6.49
C ASP A 61 16.31 -9.72 -5.95
N ARG A 62 16.50 -9.69 -4.63
CA ARG A 62 17.83 -9.58 -4.00
C ARG A 62 18.71 -10.78 -4.34
N VAL A 63 18.18 -11.98 -4.22
CA VAL A 63 18.91 -13.22 -4.56
C VAL A 63 19.23 -13.26 -6.06
N ALA A 64 18.31 -12.85 -6.92
CA ALA A 64 18.52 -12.80 -8.36
C ALA A 64 19.62 -11.78 -8.75
N VAL A 65 19.64 -10.61 -8.10
CA VAL A 65 20.70 -9.60 -8.29
C VAL A 65 22.07 -10.16 -7.87
N GLU A 66 22.12 -10.87 -6.74
CA GLU A 66 23.36 -11.45 -6.23
C GLU A 66 23.90 -12.57 -7.13
N GLN A 67 23.01 -13.36 -7.75
CA GLN A 67 23.40 -14.49 -8.60
C GLN A 67 23.67 -14.09 -10.07
N LEU A 68 22.90 -13.12 -10.61
CA LEU A 68 22.95 -12.74 -12.03
C LEU A 68 23.66 -11.40 -12.28
N GLY A 69 23.74 -10.57 -11.25
CA GLY A 69 24.44 -9.29 -11.32
C GLY A 69 25.95 -9.53 -11.46
N GLY A 70 26.53 -9.23 -12.62
CA GLY A 70 27.99 -9.28 -12.82
C GLY A 70 28.74 -8.50 -11.72
N LYS A 71 30.07 -8.58 -11.69
CA LYS A 71 30.90 -7.92 -10.65
C LYS A 71 30.91 -6.38 -10.72
N GLU A 72 30.32 -5.78 -11.74
CA GLU A 72 30.34 -4.33 -11.93
C GLU A 72 29.10 -3.65 -11.34
N PHE A 73 29.33 -2.55 -10.63
CA PHE A 73 28.27 -1.64 -10.17
C PHE A 73 27.77 -0.83 -11.37
N ALA A 74 26.53 -1.09 -11.81
CA ALA A 74 26.00 -0.49 -13.03
C ALA A 74 24.47 -0.38 -13.03
N ILE A 75 23.96 0.59 -13.78
CA ILE A 75 22.58 0.61 -14.24
C ILE A 75 22.53 -0.18 -15.55
N LEU A 76 21.84 -1.32 -15.55
CA LEU A 76 21.73 -2.21 -16.70
C LEU A 76 20.71 -1.69 -17.72
N SER A 77 19.62 -1.12 -17.22
CA SER A 77 18.56 -0.53 -18.04
C SER A 77 17.76 0.48 -17.25
N PHE A 78 17.29 1.54 -17.91
CA PHE A 78 16.29 2.46 -17.37
C PHE A 78 15.53 3.11 -18.53
N TYR A 79 14.25 2.82 -18.63
CA TYR A 79 13.38 3.30 -19.70
C TYR A 79 11.93 3.40 -19.28
N ALA A 80 11.15 4.20 -20.01
CA ALA A 80 9.70 4.32 -19.87
C ALA A 80 8.98 3.62 -21.03
N SER A 81 7.89 2.93 -20.75
CA SER A 81 7.05 2.30 -21.77
C SER A 81 5.55 2.45 -21.41
N PRO A 82 4.75 3.16 -22.20
CA PRO A 82 5.15 4.09 -23.27
C PRO A 82 5.87 5.33 -22.72
N ASN A 83 6.72 5.96 -23.50
CA ASN A 83 7.40 7.21 -23.13
C ASN A 83 6.56 8.47 -23.41
N VAL A 84 5.45 8.33 -24.15
CA VAL A 84 4.46 9.38 -24.41
C VAL A 84 3.09 8.87 -24.04
N ILE A 85 2.40 9.59 -23.17
CA ILE A 85 1.06 9.26 -22.66
C ILE A 85 0.12 10.45 -22.82
N ARG A 86 -1.19 10.19 -22.72
CA ARG A 86 -2.20 11.24 -22.57
C ARG A 86 -2.41 11.53 -21.09
N ARG A 87 -2.91 12.73 -20.79
CA ARG A 87 -3.26 13.08 -19.42
C ARG A 87 -4.24 12.07 -18.82
N GLY A 88 -3.87 11.49 -17.66
CA GLY A 88 -4.64 10.46 -16.96
C GLY A 88 -4.32 9.01 -17.36
N GLU A 89 -3.44 8.80 -18.35
CA GLU A 89 -2.89 7.48 -18.66
C GLU A 89 -1.67 7.18 -17.80
N SER A 90 -1.31 5.90 -17.69
CA SER A 90 -0.13 5.44 -16.97
C SER A 90 0.97 4.99 -17.92
N ALA A 91 2.22 5.12 -17.46
CA ALA A 91 3.41 4.57 -18.07
C ALA A 91 4.11 3.64 -17.08
N GLN A 92 4.88 2.67 -17.57
CA GLN A 92 5.75 1.84 -16.76
C GLN A 92 7.19 2.32 -16.87
N LEU A 93 7.80 2.64 -15.73
CA LEU A 93 9.23 2.87 -15.60
C LEU A 93 9.91 1.57 -15.25
N CYS A 94 10.67 1.03 -16.19
CA CYS A 94 11.39 -0.22 -16.02
C CYS A 94 12.88 0.07 -15.79
N TYR A 95 13.45 -0.55 -14.77
CA TYR A 95 14.87 -0.45 -14.47
C TYR A 95 15.48 -1.80 -14.13
N GLY A 96 16.78 -1.92 -14.40
CA GLY A 96 17.62 -3.02 -13.99
C GLY A 96 18.95 -2.49 -13.46
N VAL A 97 19.40 -3.01 -12.32
CA VAL A 97 20.66 -2.58 -11.68
C VAL A 97 21.47 -3.78 -11.24
N ALA A 98 22.79 -3.62 -11.22
CA ALA A 98 23.73 -4.63 -10.73
C ALA A 98 24.56 -4.07 -9.58
N ASN A 99 24.76 -4.89 -8.53
CA ASN A 99 25.58 -4.59 -7.36
C ASN A 99 25.24 -3.28 -6.63
N ALA A 100 23.99 -2.81 -6.75
CA ALA A 100 23.51 -1.67 -6.00
C ALA A 100 23.03 -2.10 -4.61
N LYS A 101 23.42 -1.35 -3.57
CA LYS A 101 22.91 -1.49 -2.21
C LYS A 101 21.57 -0.76 -2.07
N THR A 102 21.47 0.42 -2.66
CA THR A 102 20.27 1.24 -2.61
C THR A 102 19.89 1.74 -3.99
N VAL A 103 18.59 1.88 -4.19
CA VAL A 103 17.99 2.45 -5.41
C VAL A 103 17.02 3.55 -4.99
N LYS A 104 17.05 4.69 -5.68
CA LYS A 104 16.15 5.81 -5.50
C LYS A 104 15.63 6.25 -6.85
N LEU A 105 14.33 6.43 -6.95
CA LEU A 105 13.65 6.91 -8.15
C LEU A 105 12.86 8.16 -7.79
N GLU A 106 13.17 9.26 -8.45
CA GLU A 106 12.54 10.56 -8.21
C GLU A 106 12.01 11.18 -9.50
N PRO A 107 10.86 11.87 -9.46
CA PRO A 107 9.88 11.97 -8.39
C PRO A 107 8.96 10.74 -8.35
N GLN A 108 9.03 9.93 -7.29
CA GLN A 108 8.27 8.70 -7.18
C GLN A 108 7.95 8.39 -5.71
N PRO A 109 6.66 8.30 -5.31
CA PRO A 109 6.29 8.06 -3.92
C PRO A 109 6.37 6.58 -3.50
N GLN A 110 6.42 5.64 -4.46
CA GLN A 110 6.45 4.21 -4.14
C GLN A 110 7.87 3.75 -3.83
N PRO A 111 8.05 2.82 -2.88
CA PRO A 111 9.36 2.29 -2.55
C PRO A 111 9.94 1.47 -3.70
N VAL A 112 11.21 1.67 -3.96
CA VAL A 112 12.01 0.93 -4.95
C VAL A 112 13.20 0.25 -4.26
N TRP A 113 13.66 -0.86 -4.82
CA TRP A 113 14.79 -1.63 -4.28
C TRP A 113 15.63 -2.22 -5.41
N PRO A 114 16.87 -2.63 -5.13
CA PRO A 114 17.75 -3.24 -6.13
C PRO A 114 17.08 -4.46 -6.80
N SER A 115 17.05 -4.46 -8.11
CA SER A 115 16.51 -5.55 -8.94
C SER A 115 17.18 -5.54 -10.32
N THR A 116 17.35 -6.71 -10.92
CA THR A 116 17.89 -6.84 -12.28
C THR A 116 16.84 -6.48 -13.36
N ALA A 117 15.55 -6.57 -13.03
CA ALA A 117 14.45 -6.21 -13.91
C ALA A 117 13.20 -5.90 -13.09
N ARG A 118 12.83 -4.63 -12.98
CA ARG A 118 11.64 -4.18 -12.26
C ARG A 118 10.97 -3.03 -12.99
N CYS A 119 9.64 -3.05 -13.02
CA CYS A 119 8.84 -1.97 -13.53
C CYS A 119 7.95 -1.39 -12.43
N VAL A 120 7.77 -0.07 -12.46
CA VAL A 120 6.93 0.71 -11.54
C VAL A 120 5.98 1.54 -12.39
N GLU A 121 4.70 1.51 -12.05
CA GLU A 121 3.68 2.29 -12.74
C GLU A 121 3.68 3.74 -12.23
N VAL A 122 3.65 4.69 -13.16
CA VAL A 122 3.58 6.11 -12.91
C VAL A 122 2.51 6.77 -13.78
N SER A 123 1.83 7.78 -13.24
CA SER A 123 0.78 8.53 -13.95
C SER A 123 1.02 10.02 -13.77
N PRO A 124 2.04 10.59 -14.43
CA PRO A 124 2.35 12.00 -14.30
C PRO A 124 1.27 12.86 -14.99
N GLU A 125 0.87 13.96 -14.36
CA GLU A 125 -0.08 14.93 -14.94
C GLU A 125 0.56 15.86 -15.98
N LYS A 126 1.88 15.96 -15.97
CA LYS A 126 2.71 16.80 -16.87
C LYS A 126 3.93 16.03 -17.31
N SER A 127 4.54 16.42 -18.42
CA SER A 127 5.84 15.87 -18.83
C SER A 127 6.82 15.95 -17.67
N THR A 128 7.34 14.80 -17.27
CA THR A 128 8.13 14.62 -16.06
C THR A 128 9.39 13.84 -16.36
N THR A 129 10.53 14.35 -15.92
CA THR A 129 11.80 13.62 -15.97
C THR A 129 11.97 12.85 -14.68
N TYR A 130 12.15 11.55 -14.81
CA TYR A 130 12.45 10.63 -13.72
C TYR A 130 13.95 10.37 -13.66
N THR A 131 14.50 10.43 -12.45
CA THR A 131 15.91 10.18 -12.17
C THR A 131 16.04 8.92 -11.33
N LEU A 132 16.72 7.92 -11.87
CA LEU A 132 17.14 6.74 -11.15
C LEU A 132 18.54 6.98 -10.59
N THR A 133 18.69 6.91 -9.27
CA THR A 133 19.98 7.00 -8.58
C THR A 133 20.22 5.69 -7.83
N ILE A 134 21.39 5.09 -8.03
CA ILE A 134 21.83 3.89 -7.33
C ILE A 134 23.10 4.20 -6.52
N ALA A 135 23.24 3.50 -5.40
CA ALA A 135 24.47 3.57 -4.60
C ALA A 135 24.93 2.16 -4.21
N ASP A 136 26.25 1.95 -4.19
CA ASP A 136 26.86 0.72 -3.74
C ASP A 136 27.14 0.72 -2.22
N VAL A 137 27.85 -0.30 -1.73
CA VAL A 137 28.23 -0.44 -0.32
C VAL A 137 29.34 0.54 0.10
N GLU A 138 30.11 1.06 -0.86
CA GLU A 138 31.21 2.00 -0.66
C GLU A 138 30.73 3.47 -0.75
N GLY A 139 29.45 3.69 -1.11
CA GLY A 139 28.88 5.03 -1.26
C GLY A 139 29.09 5.65 -2.65
N LYS A 140 29.60 4.89 -3.62
CA LYS A 140 29.66 5.32 -5.02
C LYS A 140 28.25 5.38 -5.58
N THR A 141 27.93 6.43 -6.33
CA THR A 141 26.59 6.66 -6.91
C THR A 141 26.65 6.73 -8.43
N LEU A 142 25.59 6.21 -9.07
CA LEU A 142 25.33 6.42 -10.49
C LEU A 142 23.88 6.91 -10.64
N SER A 143 23.65 7.77 -11.64
CA SER A 143 22.31 8.30 -11.93
C SER A 143 22.04 8.27 -13.44
N GLN A 144 20.78 7.99 -13.78
CA GLN A 144 20.28 8.03 -15.16
C GLN A 144 18.90 8.65 -15.18
N ASN A 145 18.57 9.37 -16.27
CA ASN A 145 17.31 10.07 -16.44
C ASN A 145 16.49 9.47 -17.58
N VAL A 146 15.18 9.50 -17.43
CA VAL A 146 14.22 9.19 -18.49
C VAL A 146 13.05 10.17 -18.40
N GLU A 147 12.55 10.62 -19.53
CA GLU A 147 11.40 11.52 -19.61
C GLU A 147 10.15 10.76 -20.02
N VAL A 148 9.05 11.04 -19.33
CA VAL A 148 7.69 10.66 -19.75
C VAL A 148 6.98 11.93 -20.18
N SER A 149 6.67 12.02 -21.48
CA SER A 149 5.99 13.17 -22.07
C SER A 149 4.48 13.01 -21.97
N VAL A 150 3.76 14.06 -21.55
CA VAL A 150 2.30 14.11 -21.47
C VAL A 150 1.75 15.06 -22.51
N ARG A 151 0.80 14.57 -23.32
CA ARG A 151 0.11 15.32 -24.37
C ARG A 151 -1.35 15.59 -24.02
#